data_ef7b9a430c44e345403940d7f34a3be9
#
_entry.id   ef7b9a430c44e345403940d7f34a3be9
#
_cell.length_a   1.000
_cell.length_b   1.000
_cell.length_c   1.000
_cell.angle_alpha   90.00
_cell.angle_beta   90.00
_cell.angle_gamma   90.00
#
_symmetry.space_group_name_H-M   'P 1'
#
loop_
_entity.id
_entity.type
_entity.pdbx_description
1 polymer ?
#
loop_
_entity_poly.entity_id
_entity_poly.type
_entity_poly.pdbx_seq_one_letter_code
_entity_poly.pdbx_strand_id
1 'polypeptide(L)'
;QDLDAAILFSDILTIPDAMGLGLYFETGEGPKFKHPIRQQADLDRLPTLDANDSLDYVMRAVTSIRKELNGQVPLFGFSGSPWTLATYMIEGGSSKDYRYTKGFLYSNPEFLHQLLDKLAIAVIDYLDAQVVAGAQVLQIFDSWGGALGHRQFIDFSHAYNKRIVAELKQRHPDVPVVLFTKGGGLWLDVQADSAADALGLDWTMPLDRARQVLTESQRDLTKRHKTLQGSKAIQGNLDPATLYGSPESIRSEVKLMLDGAYAGGDKTGYIANLGHGITQWVNPDNAKVFIDAVHDYQI
;
A
#
# COMPACT_ATOMS: atom_id res chain seq x y z
N GLN A 1 2.49 21.87 -8.55
CA GLN A 1 1.18 21.17 -8.65
C GLN A 1 0.48 21.33 -7.32
N ASP A 2 -0.79 21.61 -7.36
CA ASP A 2 -1.61 21.84 -6.19
C ASP A 2 -2.14 20.47 -5.69
N LEU A 3 -1.33 19.83 -4.84
CA LEU A 3 -1.63 18.51 -4.27
C LEU A 3 -1.94 18.68 -2.77
N ASP A 4 -2.93 17.94 -2.28
CA ASP A 4 -3.35 17.98 -0.88
C ASP A 4 -2.48 17.14 0.05
N ALA A 5 -1.58 16.31 -0.50
CA ALA A 5 -0.63 15.51 0.24
C ALA A 5 0.65 15.26 -0.57
N ALA A 6 1.73 14.98 0.12
CA ALA A 6 2.99 14.52 -0.46
C ALA A 6 3.32 13.11 0.04
N ILE A 7 4.01 12.34 -0.78
CA ILE A 7 4.57 11.05 -0.39
C ILE A 7 6.07 11.05 -0.69
N LEU A 8 6.88 10.61 0.26
CA LEU A 8 8.30 10.37 -0.01
C LEU A 8 8.42 9.23 -1.02
N PHE A 9 9.03 9.49 -2.17
CA PHE A 9 9.39 8.39 -3.07
C PHE A 9 10.66 7.70 -2.58
N SER A 10 10.51 6.41 -2.26
CA SER A 10 11.60 5.46 -2.01
C SER A 10 11.21 4.13 -2.66
N ASP A 11 12.13 3.19 -2.80
CA ASP A 11 11.79 1.86 -3.28
C ASP A 11 11.16 1.04 -2.14
N ILE A 12 10.11 0.28 -2.41
CA ILE A 12 9.53 -0.67 -1.44
C ILE A 12 10.52 -1.78 -1.05
N LEU A 13 11.58 -1.98 -1.84
CA LEU A 13 12.59 -3.02 -1.64
C LEU A 13 13.77 -2.58 -0.76
N THR A 14 13.70 -1.40 -0.14
CA THR A 14 14.72 -0.94 0.82
C THR A 14 14.89 -1.88 2.01
N ILE A 15 13.81 -2.43 2.54
CA ILE A 15 13.85 -3.42 3.64
C ILE A 15 14.61 -4.68 3.21
N PRO A 16 14.24 -5.39 2.12
CA PRO A 16 14.99 -6.53 1.63
C PRO A 16 16.46 -6.24 1.34
N ASP A 17 16.78 -5.07 0.79
CA ASP A 17 18.16 -4.67 0.53
C ASP A 17 18.96 -4.51 1.82
N ALA A 18 18.41 -3.79 2.80
CA ALA A 18 19.00 -3.64 4.13
C ALA A 18 19.16 -4.99 4.88
N MET A 19 18.30 -5.97 4.56
CA MET A 19 18.43 -7.34 5.07
C MET A 19 19.49 -8.17 4.32
N GLY A 20 20.23 -7.58 3.38
CA GLY A 20 21.40 -8.20 2.73
C GLY A 20 21.11 -8.96 1.45
N LEU A 21 19.95 -8.78 0.82
CA LEU A 21 19.64 -9.48 -0.44
C LEU A 21 20.40 -8.92 -1.65
N GLY A 22 20.97 -7.71 -1.53
CA GLY A 22 21.78 -7.08 -2.58
C GLY A 22 20.94 -6.69 -3.79
N LEU A 23 20.14 -5.63 -3.61
CA LEU A 23 19.30 -5.06 -4.66
C LEU A 23 20.16 -4.49 -5.79
N TYR A 24 19.78 -4.76 -7.04
CA TYR A 24 20.32 -4.13 -8.23
C TYR A 24 19.25 -3.94 -9.29
N PHE A 25 19.50 -3.05 -10.23
CA PHE A 25 18.57 -2.76 -11.32
C PHE A 25 19.15 -3.26 -12.64
N GLU A 26 18.38 -4.06 -13.35
CA GLU A 26 18.73 -4.53 -14.69
C GLU A 26 17.91 -3.79 -15.74
N THR A 27 18.60 -3.26 -16.76
CA THR A 27 17.98 -2.46 -17.82
C THR A 27 16.87 -3.25 -18.51
N GLY A 28 15.64 -2.73 -18.46
CA GLY A 28 14.46 -3.36 -19.07
C GLY A 28 13.78 -4.45 -18.24
N GLU A 29 14.40 -4.91 -17.13
CA GLU A 29 13.84 -5.96 -16.28
C GLU A 29 13.42 -5.48 -14.87
N GLY A 30 13.88 -4.29 -14.49
CA GLY A 30 13.54 -3.69 -13.18
C GLY A 30 14.40 -4.19 -12.02
N PRO A 31 13.90 -4.11 -10.78
CA PRO A 31 14.67 -4.48 -9.60
C PRO A 31 14.85 -5.99 -9.47
N LYS A 32 16.06 -6.40 -9.09
CA LYS A 32 16.45 -7.79 -8.84
C LYS A 32 17.30 -7.93 -7.58
N PHE A 33 17.33 -9.13 -7.01
CA PHE A 33 18.15 -9.48 -5.86
C PHE A 33 19.24 -10.49 -6.25
N LYS A 34 20.46 -10.24 -5.75
CA LYS A 34 21.61 -11.16 -5.94
C LYS A 34 21.44 -12.45 -5.12
N HIS A 35 20.77 -12.35 -3.96
CA HIS A 35 20.65 -13.43 -2.99
C HIS A 35 19.19 -13.74 -2.66
N PRO A 36 18.38 -14.27 -3.61
CA PRO A 36 16.98 -14.59 -3.34
C PRO A 36 16.86 -15.72 -2.30
N ILE A 37 15.76 -15.71 -1.56
CA ILE A 37 15.47 -16.68 -0.51
C ILE A 37 14.87 -17.95 -1.13
N ARG A 38 15.59 -19.08 -1.04
CA ARG A 38 15.19 -20.34 -1.69
C ARG A 38 15.13 -21.54 -0.75
N GLN A 39 15.68 -21.43 0.45
CA GLN A 39 15.82 -22.52 1.42
C GLN A 39 15.90 -21.95 2.83
N GLN A 40 15.73 -22.82 3.83
CA GLN A 40 15.76 -22.45 5.24
C GLN A 40 17.05 -21.72 5.63
N ALA A 41 18.20 -22.19 5.14
CA ALA A 41 19.50 -21.56 5.43
C ALA A 41 19.61 -20.11 4.91
N ASP A 42 18.85 -19.73 3.88
CA ASP A 42 18.80 -18.34 3.39
C ASP A 42 17.96 -17.48 4.35
N LEU A 43 16.83 -18.01 4.83
CA LEU A 43 15.98 -17.36 5.82
C LEU A 43 16.68 -17.18 7.17
N ASP A 44 17.43 -18.20 7.62
CA ASP A 44 18.14 -18.17 8.91
C ASP A 44 19.25 -17.11 8.94
N ARG A 45 19.81 -16.77 7.78
CA ARG A 45 20.85 -15.75 7.62
C ARG A 45 20.31 -14.32 7.59
N LEU A 46 19.00 -14.13 7.41
CA LEU A 46 18.43 -12.78 7.41
C LEU A 46 18.61 -12.12 8.76
N PRO A 47 19.24 -10.94 8.83
CA PRO A 47 19.38 -10.19 10.07
C PRO A 47 18.00 -9.68 10.56
N THR A 48 17.95 -9.33 11.81
CA THR A 48 16.91 -8.43 12.32
C THR A 48 17.22 -7.03 11.81
N LEU A 49 16.25 -6.38 11.18
CA LEU A 49 16.43 -5.02 10.70
C LEU A 49 16.45 -4.04 11.88
N ASP A 50 17.46 -3.17 11.92
CA ASP A 50 17.42 -1.90 12.65
C ASP A 50 17.17 -0.78 11.64
N ALA A 51 15.94 -0.28 11.60
CA ALA A 51 15.55 0.72 10.62
C ALA A 51 16.27 2.07 10.82
N ASN A 52 16.64 2.41 12.05
CA ASN A 52 17.34 3.66 12.36
C ASN A 52 18.80 3.63 11.92
N ASP A 53 19.44 2.47 11.95
CA ASP A 53 20.83 2.31 11.50
C ASP A 53 20.88 2.03 9.98
N SER A 54 20.22 0.97 9.53
CA SER A 54 20.35 0.49 8.16
C SER A 54 19.63 1.36 7.13
N LEU A 55 18.58 2.11 7.53
CA LEU A 55 17.75 2.95 6.66
C LEU A 55 17.73 4.43 7.13
N ASP A 56 18.75 4.89 7.86
CA ASP A 56 18.90 6.27 8.34
C ASP A 56 18.76 7.29 7.20
N TYR A 57 19.25 6.98 6.02
CA TYR A 57 19.13 7.85 4.86
C TYR A 57 17.67 8.13 4.48
N VAL A 58 16.75 7.18 4.67
CA VAL A 58 15.31 7.40 4.46
C VAL A 58 14.75 8.31 5.54
N MET A 59 15.12 8.07 6.80
CA MET A 59 14.66 8.89 7.94
C MET A 59 15.12 10.34 7.81
N ARG A 60 16.35 10.56 7.38
CA ARG A 60 16.85 11.91 7.06
C ARG A 60 16.11 12.56 5.89
N ALA A 61 15.75 11.78 4.87
CA ALA A 61 14.95 12.28 3.75
C ALA A 61 13.55 12.69 4.21
N VAL A 62 12.86 11.85 5.02
CA VAL A 62 11.56 12.18 5.63
C VAL A 62 11.64 13.50 6.41
N THR A 63 12.64 13.63 7.29
CA THR A 63 12.83 14.83 8.11
C THR A 63 13.07 16.07 7.24
N SER A 64 13.91 15.95 6.22
CA SER A 64 14.21 17.06 5.30
C SER A 64 12.98 17.51 4.53
N ILE A 65 12.25 16.56 3.92
CA ILE A 65 11.04 16.85 3.14
C ILE A 65 9.96 17.46 4.05
N ARG A 66 9.77 16.89 5.26
CA ARG A 66 8.81 17.43 6.23
C ARG A 66 9.08 18.88 6.58
N LYS A 67 10.36 19.22 6.73
CA LYS A 67 10.79 20.58 6.99
C LYS A 67 10.51 21.51 5.79
N GLU A 68 10.85 21.08 4.58
CA GLU A 68 10.63 21.87 3.36
C GLU A 68 9.16 22.08 3.03
N LEU A 69 8.30 21.08 3.29
CA LEU A 69 6.84 21.22 3.16
C LEU A 69 6.26 22.26 4.13
N ASN A 70 6.94 22.58 5.21
CA ASN A 70 6.58 23.64 6.17
C ASN A 70 5.10 23.63 6.59
N GLY A 71 4.49 22.46 6.72
CA GLY A 71 3.10 22.32 7.12
C GLY A 71 2.06 22.58 6.02
N GLN A 72 2.46 22.86 4.79
CA GLN A 72 1.53 23.13 3.68
C GLN A 72 0.67 21.94 3.35
N VAL A 73 1.25 20.73 3.32
CA VAL A 73 0.55 19.46 3.09
C VAL A 73 1.12 18.37 3.99
N PRO A 74 0.33 17.32 4.35
CA PRO A 74 0.83 16.18 5.09
C PRO A 74 1.80 15.35 4.24
N LEU A 75 2.77 14.74 4.92
CA LEU A 75 3.74 13.82 4.31
C LEU A 75 3.38 12.37 4.64
N PHE A 76 3.21 11.55 3.61
CA PHE A 76 3.06 10.11 3.71
C PHE A 76 4.42 9.43 3.82
N GLY A 77 4.56 8.54 4.82
CA GLY A 77 5.52 7.45 4.83
C GLY A 77 4.90 6.18 4.27
N PHE A 78 5.72 5.22 3.83
CA PHE A 78 5.19 3.98 3.28
C PHE A 78 6.14 2.80 3.38
N SER A 79 5.59 1.61 3.17
CA SER A 79 6.32 0.36 3.00
C SER A 79 5.57 -0.61 2.09
N GLY A 80 6.27 -1.58 1.51
CA GLY A 80 5.62 -2.76 0.96
C GLY A 80 5.04 -3.64 2.07
N SER A 81 3.97 -4.39 1.77
CA SER A 81 3.43 -5.41 2.67
C SER A 81 4.39 -6.60 2.81
N PRO A 82 4.33 -7.37 3.91
CA PRO A 82 5.14 -8.58 4.05
C PRO A 82 5.00 -9.56 2.89
N TRP A 83 3.78 -9.79 2.39
CA TRP A 83 3.55 -10.64 1.23
C TRP A 83 4.25 -10.12 -0.03
N THR A 84 4.10 -8.83 -0.32
CA THR A 84 4.73 -8.21 -1.48
C THR A 84 6.25 -8.29 -1.39
N LEU A 85 6.83 -7.97 -0.23
CA LEU A 85 8.27 -8.06 -0.02
C LEU A 85 8.78 -9.50 -0.12
N ALA A 86 8.11 -10.46 0.53
CA ALA A 86 8.45 -11.88 0.46
C ALA A 86 8.44 -12.40 -0.98
N THR A 87 7.46 -11.97 -1.76
CA THR A 87 7.37 -12.31 -3.19
C THR A 87 8.63 -11.89 -3.94
N TYR A 88 9.05 -10.64 -3.83
CA TYR A 88 10.28 -10.16 -4.44
C TYR A 88 11.53 -10.89 -3.93
N MET A 89 11.61 -11.12 -2.61
CA MET A 89 12.74 -11.81 -1.98
C MET A 89 12.87 -13.26 -2.46
N ILE A 90 11.75 -13.94 -2.63
CA ILE A 90 11.71 -15.34 -3.07
C ILE A 90 11.89 -15.44 -4.59
N GLU A 91 11.16 -14.66 -5.40
CA GLU A 91 11.30 -14.69 -6.86
C GLU A 91 12.67 -14.17 -7.33
N GLY A 92 13.30 -13.28 -6.54
CA GLY A 92 14.54 -12.60 -6.88
C GLY A 92 14.34 -11.39 -7.79
N GLY A 93 13.10 -10.96 -7.98
CA GLY A 93 12.69 -9.84 -8.81
C GLY A 93 11.18 -9.83 -9.04
N SER A 94 10.73 -9.09 -10.05
CA SER A 94 9.32 -9.12 -10.46
C SER A 94 8.96 -10.49 -11.06
N SER A 95 7.73 -10.94 -10.83
CA SER A 95 7.23 -12.21 -11.35
C SER A 95 5.78 -12.08 -11.82
N LYS A 96 5.44 -12.78 -12.89
CA LYS A 96 4.05 -12.88 -13.37
C LYS A 96 3.31 -14.08 -12.75
N ASP A 97 4.02 -15.17 -12.51
CA ASP A 97 3.42 -16.46 -12.11
C ASP A 97 3.65 -16.79 -10.64
N TYR A 98 4.57 -16.09 -9.96
CA TYR A 98 4.91 -16.31 -8.54
C TYR A 98 5.28 -17.78 -8.26
N ARG A 99 6.03 -18.40 -9.18
CA ARG A 99 6.29 -19.84 -9.19
C ARG A 99 6.90 -20.34 -7.90
N TYR A 100 7.93 -19.67 -7.41
CA TYR A 100 8.65 -20.10 -6.21
C TYR A 100 7.87 -19.76 -4.95
N THR A 101 7.30 -18.58 -4.90
CA THR A 101 6.53 -18.10 -3.73
C THR A 101 5.27 -18.95 -3.53
N LYS A 102 4.49 -19.19 -4.60
CA LYS A 102 3.34 -20.09 -4.54
C LYS A 102 3.75 -21.56 -4.35
N GLY A 103 4.94 -21.94 -4.83
CA GLY A 103 5.52 -23.23 -4.52
C GLY A 103 5.67 -23.44 -3.02
N PHE A 104 6.30 -22.50 -2.31
CA PHE A 104 6.42 -22.54 -0.85
C PHE A 104 5.07 -22.47 -0.14
N LEU A 105 4.16 -21.61 -0.60
CA LEU A 105 2.83 -21.46 -0.04
C LEU A 105 2.08 -22.78 0.05
N TYR A 106 2.25 -23.68 -0.91
CA TYR A 106 1.55 -24.97 -0.94
C TYR A 106 2.41 -26.15 -0.44
N SER A 107 3.74 -26.10 -0.58
CA SER A 107 4.62 -27.21 -0.20
C SER A 107 5.30 -27.03 1.15
N ASN A 108 5.52 -25.80 1.59
CA ASN A 108 6.17 -25.49 2.86
C ASN A 108 5.62 -24.15 3.45
N PRO A 109 4.35 -24.09 3.84
CA PRO A 109 3.72 -22.89 4.38
C PRO A 109 4.40 -22.36 5.63
N GLU A 110 4.95 -23.24 6.46
CA GLU A 110 5.70 -22.89 7.68
C GLU A 110 6.89 -21.98 7.39
N PHE A 111 7.71 -22.34 6.39
CA PHE A 111 8.80 -21.51 5.91
C PHE A 111 8.34 -20.12 5.49
N LEU A 112 7.23 -20.06 4.75
CA LEU A 112 6.68 -18.79 4.27
C LEU A 112 6.17 -17.93 5.44
N HIS A 113 5.49 -18.53 6.42
CA HIS A 113 5.06 -17.85 7.64
C HIS A 113 6.25 -17.28 8.43
N GLN A 114 7.34 -18.03 8.57
CA GLN A 114 8.55 -17.54 9.24
C GLN A 114 9.15 -16.31 8.52
N LEU A 115 9.18 -16.30 7.20
CA LEU A 115 9.63 -15.14 6.44
C LEU A 115 8.69 -13.94 6.60
N LEU A 116 7.38 -14.17 6.51
CA LEU A 116 6.36 -13.13 6.68
C LEU A 116 6.37 -12.53 8.09
N ASP A 117 6.62 -13.33 9.11
CA ASP A 117 6.79 -12.85 10.49
C ASP A 117 7.99 -11.93 10.65
N LYS A 118 9.15 -12.32 10.11
CA LYS A 118 10.35 -11.45 10.11
C LYS A 118 10.07 -10.13 9.39
N LEU A 119 9.41 -10.20 8.24
CA LEU A 119 9.07 -9.01 7.46
C LEU A 119 8.04 -8.13 8.14
N ALA A 120 7.04 -8.71 8.83
CA ALA A 120 6.08 -7.92 9.58
C ALA A 120 6.75 -7.09 10.68
N ILE A 121 7.70 -7.67 11.41
CA ILE A 121 8.49 -6.96 12.42
C ILE A 121 9.31 -5.83 11.76
N ALA A 122 10.01 -6.13 10.66
CA ALA A 122 10.82 -5.15 9.94
C ALA A 122 9.97 -3.98 9.39
N VAL A 123 8.77 -4.27 8.86
CA VAL A 123 7.84 -3.24 8.35
C VAL A 123 7.31 -2.37 9.49
N ILE A 124 6.97 -2.95 10.65
CA ILE A 124 6.55 -2.20 11.83
C ILE A 124 7.64 -1.22 12.24
N ASP A 125 8.88 -1.69 12.42
CA ASP A 125 9.99 -0.87 12.88
C ASP A 125 10.36 0.21 11.85
N TYR A 126 10.28 -0.11 10.57
CA TYR A 126 10.52 0.86 9.49
C TYR A 126 9.46 1.96 9.41
N LEU A 127 8.18 1.61 9.55
CA LEU A 127 7.10 2.60 9.54
C LEU A 127 7.07 3.44 10.83
N ASP A 128 7.36 2.82 11.98
CA ASP A 128 7.55 3.52 13.26
C ASP A 128 8.65 4.58 13.15
N ALA A 129 9.81 4.22 12.61
CA ALA A 129 10.93 5.14 12.40
C ALA A 129 10.55 6.30 11.44
N GLN A 130 9.75 6.05 10.40
CA GLN A 130 9.27 7.12 9.51
C GLN A 130 8.33 8.09 10.23
N VAL A 131 7.46 7.62 11.14
CA VAL A 131 6.62 8.51 11.98
C VAL A 131 7.50 9.37 12.88
N VAL A 132 8.47 8.77 13.56
CA VAL A 132 9.42 9.50 14.43
C VAL A 132 10.20 10.53 13.62
N ALA A 133 10.56 10.24 12.36
CA ALA A 133 11.23 11.16 11.45
C ALA A 133 10.33 12.29 10.91
N GLY A 134 8.99 12.18 11.08
CA GLY A 134 8.04 13.25 10.74
C GLY A 134 6.96 12.88 9.71
N ALA A 135 6.83 11.63 9.30
CA ALA A 135 5.69 11.17 8.49
C ALA A 135 4.38 11.33 9.28
N GLN A 136 3.34 11.82 8.61
CA GLN A 136 2.06 12.15 9.26
C GLN A 136 0.93 11.20 8.88
N VAL A 137 1.13 10.42 7.83
CA VAL A 137 0.23 9.35 7.38
C VAL A 137 1.12 8.19 6.94
N LEU A 138 0.67 6.97 7.13
CA LEU A 138 1.39 5.78 6.67
C LEU A 138 0.59 5.05 5.58
N GLN A 139 1.28 4.48 4.60
CA GLN A 139 0.66 3.63 3.59
C GLN A 139 1.40 2.30 3.44
N ILE A 140 0.66 1.20 3.48
CA ILE A 140 1.16 -0.15 3.24
C ILE A 140 0.72 -0.58 1.85
N PHE A 141 1.69 -0.89 0.98
CA PHE A 141 1.44 -1.34 -0.39
C PHE A 141 1.48 -2.86 -0.50
N ASP A 142 0.32 -3.49 -0.55
CA ASP A 142 0.18 -4.91 -0.87
C ASP A 142 -0.04 -5.12 -2.38
N SER A 143 0.97 -4.76 -3.16
CA SER A 143 0.92 -4.74 -4.62
C SER A 143 0.67 -6.11 -5.25
N TRP A 144 0.96 -7.20 -4.54
CA TRP A 144 0.81 -8.57 -5.01
C TRP A 144 -0.25 -9.38 -4.26
N GLY A 145 -1.02 -8.77 -3.36
CA GLY A 145 -2.10 -9.44 -2.62
C GLY A 145 -3.14 -10.08 -3.54
N GLY A 146 -3.49 -9.39 -4.63
CA GLY A 146 -4.42 -9.89 -5.64
C GLY A 146 -3.99 -11.15 -6.40
N ALA A 147 -2.73 -11.57 -6.26
CA ALA A 147 -2.25 -12.83 -6.83
C ALA A 147 -2.68 -14.07 -6.03
N LEU A 148 -3.21 -13.89 -4.82
CA LEU A 148 -3.63 -14.96 -3.91
C LEU A 148 -5.08 -15.39 -4.15
N GLY A 149 -5.40 -16.63 -3.78
CA GLY A 149 -6.78 -17.05 -3.61
C GLY A 149 -7.35 -16.55 -2.28
N HIS A 150 -8.67 -16.63 -2.09
CA HIS A 150 -9.34 -16.03 -0.93
C HIS A 150 -8.75 -16.46 0.43
N ARG A 151 -8.63 -17.76 0.67
CA ARG A 151 -8.06 -18.28 1.93
C ARG A 151 -6.60 -17.86 2.10
N GLN A 152 -5.80 -17.97 1.04
CA GLN A 152 -4.39 -17.61 1.07
C GLN A 152 -4.19 -16.11 1.28
N PHE A 153 -5.08 -15.28 0.76
CA PHE A 153 -5.06 -13.85 1.04
C PHE A 153 -5.26 -13.57 2.53
N ILE A 154 -6.23 -14.23 3.17
CA ILE A 154 -6.47 -14.09 4.61
C ILE A 154 -5.22 -14.51 5.41
N ASP A 155 -4.66 -15.70 5.10
CA ASP A 155 -3.63 -16.32 5.92
C ASP A 155 -2.22 -15.70 5.68
N PHE A 156 -1.88 -15.34 4.43
CA PHE A 156 -0.52 -14.96 4.05
C PHE A 156 -0.33 -13.48 3.73
N SER A 157 -1.41 -12.71 3.56
CA SER A 157 -1.34 -11.26 3.36
C SER A 157 -2.09 -10.52 4.45
N HIS A 158 -3.42 -10.67 4.52
CA HIS A 158 -4.25 -9.85 5.40
C HIS A 158 -3.90 -10.00 6.89
N ALA A 159 -3.63 -11.20 7.38
CA ALA A 159 -3.27 -11.46 8.77
C ALA A 159 -2.05 -10.63 9.21
N TYR A 160 -1.04 -10.54 8.36
CA TYR A 160 0.18 -9.76 8.62
C TYR A 160 -0.06 -8.26 8.51
N ASN A 161 -0.78 -7.80 7.49
CA ASN A 161 -1.15 -6.40 7.34
C ASN A 161 -2.00 -5.92 8.53
N LYS A 162 -2.98 -6.73 8.97
CA LYS A 162 -3.80 -6.44 10.15
C LYS A 162 -2.96 -6.30 11.41
N ARG A 163 -1.97 -7.20 11.63
CA ARG A 163 -1.02 -7.14 12.75
C ARG A 163 -0.18 -5.87 12.72
N ILE A 164 0.39 -5.52 11.56
CA ILE A 164 1.19 -4.30 11.40
C ILE A 164 0.37 -3.06 11.74
N VAL A 165 -0.82 -2.95 11.15
CA VAL A 165 -1.69 -1.80 11.41
C VAL A 165 -2.07 -1.71 12.88
N ALA A 166 -2.43 -2.82 13.52
CA ALA A 166 -2.76 -2.85 14.94
C ALA A 166 -1.61 -2.38 15.83
N GLU A 167 -0.39 -2.83 15.56
CA GLU A 167 0.81 -2.42 16.30
C GLU A 167 1.14 -0.94 16.09
N LEU A 168 1.07 -0.44 14.84
CA LEU A 168 1.28 0.96 14.53
C LEU A 168 0.24 1.86 15.21
N LYS A 169 -1.03 1.45 15.26
CA LYS A 169 -2.09 2.19 15.97
C LYS A 169 -1.92 2.16 17.49
N GLN A 170 -1.25 1.17 18.06
CA GLN A 170 -0.88 1.18 19.47
C GLN A 170 0.25 2.17 19.75
N ARG A 171 1.28 2.22 18.90
CA ARG A 171 2.42 3.14 19.04
C ARG A 171 2.04 4.59 18.71
N HIS A 172 1.23 4.77 17.68
CA HIS A 172 0.87 6.07 17.08
C HIS A 172 -0.64 6.14 16.83
N PRO A 173 -1.48 6.26 17.84
CA PRO A 173 -2.95 6.21 17.71
C PRO A 173 -3.52 7.30 16.80
N ASP A 174 -2.86 8.46 16.73
CA ASP A 174 -3.29 9.61 15.97
C ASP A 174 -2.78 9.63 14.52
N VAL A 175 -1.86 8.73 14.14
CA VAL A 175 -1.33 8.65 12.78
C VAL A 175 -2.23 7.76 11.93
N PRO A 176 -2.86 8.30 10.87
CA PRO A 176 -3.68 7.50 9.97
C PRO A 176 -2.85 6.48 9.20
N VAL A 177 -3.44 5.29 8.99
CA VAL A 177 -2.83 4.21 8.19
C VAL A 177 -3.74 3.86 7.03
N VAL A 178 -3.20 3.91 5.83
CA VAL A 178 -3.84 3.47 4.58
C VAL A 178 -3.32 2.09 4.22
N LEU A 179 -4.21 1.13 4.01
CA LEU A 179 -3.86 -0.20 3.50
C LEU A 179 -4.32 -0.32 2.05
N PHE A 180 -3.39 -0.47 1.13
CA PHE A 180 -3.68 -0.67 -0.30
C PHE A 180 -3.39 -2.11 -0.70
N THR A 181 -4.36 -2.76 -1.36
CA THR A 181 -4.16 -4.09 -1.99
C THR A 181 -4.58 -4.03 -3.45
N LYS A 182 -3.64 -4.22 -4.37
CA LYS A 182 -3.96 -4.33 -5.80
C LYS A 182 -4.72 -5.63 -6.06
N GLY A 183 -5.84 -5.54 -6.76
CA GLY A 183 -6.76 -6.66 -6.96
C GLY A 183 -7.55 -7.06 -5.71
N GLY A 184 -7.47 -6.24 -4.64
CA GLY A 184 -8.07 -6.52 -3.33
C GLY A 184 -9.56 -6.23 -3.21
N GLY A 185 -10.20 -5.72 -4.26
CA GLY A 185 -11.62 -5.36 -4.22
C GLY A 185 -12.56 -6.53 -3.87
N LEU A 186 -12.19 -7.76 -4.24
CA LEU A 186 -12.94 -8.97 -3.89
C LEU A 186 -12.91 -9.30 -2.39
N TRP A 187 -11.97 -8.75 -1.63
CA TRP A 187 -11.77 -9.01 -0.19
C TRP A 187 -11.87 -7.74 0.64
N LEU A 188 -12.64 -6.78 0.16
CA LEU A 188 -12.80 -5.49 0.83
C LEU A 188 -13.47 -5.64 2.20
N ASP A 189 -14.42 -6.58 2.33
CA ASP A 189 -15.04 -6.99 3.57
C ASP A 189 -14.03 -7.59 4.58
N VAL A 190 -13.09 -8.41 4.09
CA VAL A 190 -11.99 -8.95 4.91
C VAL A 190 -11.05 -7.82 5.36
N GLN A 191 -10.66 -6.94 4.45
CA GLN A 191 -9.78 -5.80 4.76
C GLN A 191 -10.42 -4.80 5.74
N ALA A 192 -11.75 -4.70 5.73
CA ALA A 192 -12.50 -3.89 6.68
C ALA A 192 -12.27 -4.29 8.14
N ASP A 193 -11.91 -5.55 8.42
CA ASP A 193 -11.57 -6.06 9.76
C ASP A 193 -10.13 -5.71 10.20
N SER A 194 -9.48 -4.76 9.59
CA SER A 194 -8.21 -4.18 10.05
C SER A 194 -8.47 -2.88 10.82
N ALA A 195 -7.49 -2.41 11.61
CA ALA A 195 -7.54 -1.11 12.25
C ALA A 195 -7.11 0.05 11.31
N ALA A 196 -6.95 -0.19 10.00
CA ALA A 196 -6.62 0.84 9.02
C ALA A 196 -7.71 1.92 8.99
N ASP A 197 -7.29 3.17 8.86
CA ASP A 197 -8.18 4.33 8.77
C ASP A 197 -8.76 4.47 7.35
N ALA A 198 -8.00 4.06 6.33
CA ALA A 198 -8.44 4.07 4.94
C ALA A 198 -8.01 2.79 4.21
N LEU A 199 -8.80 2.43 3.19
CA LEU A 199 -8.47 1.35 2.26
C LEU A 199 -8.23 1.93 0.87
N GLY A 200 -7.03 1.66 0.32
CA GLY A 200 -6.67 2.00 -1.04
C GLY A 200 -7.18 0.95 -2.02
N LEU A 201 -7.82 1.40 -3.08
CA LEU A 201 -8.42 0.57 -4.11
C LEU A 201 -7.76 0.80 -5.46
N ASP A 202 -7.64 -0.25 -6.24
CA ASP A 202 -7.37 -0.14 -7.66
C ASP A 202 -8.67 0.03 -8.47
N TRP A 203 -8.53 0.24 -9.77
CA TRP A 203 -9.61 0.54 -10.69
C TRP A 203 -10.60 -0.61 -10.95
N THR A 204 -10.35 -1.80 -10.41
CA THR A 204 -11.22 -2.97 -10.62
C THR A 204 -12.48 -2.96 -9.74
N MET A 205 -12.52 -2.09 -8.71
CA MET A 205 -13.64 -1.97 -7.77
C MET A 205 -14.38 -0.64 -7.97
N PRO A 206 -15.66 -0.64 -8.35
CA PRO A 206 -16.47 0.57 -8.37
C PRO A 206 -16.60 1.20 -6.98
N LEU A 207 -16.46 2.52 -6.87
CA LEU A 207 -16.38 3.21 -5.57
C LEU A 207 -17.70 3.22 -4.80
N ASP A 208 -18.83 3.31 -5.50
CA ASP A 208 -20.18 3.19 -4.91
C ASP A 208 -20.38 1.82 -4.25
N ARG A 209 -19.97 0.74 -4.95
CA ARG A 209 -19.99 -0.61 -4.40
C ARG A 209 -19.02 -0.76 -3.22
N ALA A 210 -17.84 -0.17 -3.32
CA ALA A 210 -16.87 -0.21 -2.21
C ALA A 210 -17.45 0.43 -0.94
N ARG A 211 -18.09 1.59 -1.05
CA ARG A 211 -18.77 2.23 0.08
C ARG A 211 -19.88 1.35 0.67
N GLN A 212 -20.66 0.70 -0.18
CA GLN A 212 -21.71 -0.21 0.28
C GLN A 212 -21.11 -1.37 1.08
N VAL A 213 -20.10 -2.07 0.52
CA VAL A 213 -19.44 -3.21 1.19
C VAL A 213 -18.84 -2.79 2.53
N LEU A 214 -18.15 -1.66 2.59
CA LEU A 214 -17.56 -1.17 3.84
C LEU A 214 -18.62 -0.80 4.88
N THR A 215 -19.73 -0.19 4.47
CA THR A 215 -20.84 0.14 5.37
C THR A 215 -21.48 -1.12 5.95
N GLU A 216 -21.72 -2.13 5.12
CA GLU A 216 -22.28 -3.42 5.55
C GLU A 216 -21.33 -4.15 6.49
N SER A 217 -20.05 -4.25 6.10
CA SER A 217 -19.01 -4.90 6.91
C SER A 217 -18.87 -4.23 8.28
N GLN A 218 -18.90 -2.91 8.32
CA GLN A 218 -18.79 -2.18 9.58
C GLN A 218 -20.00 -2.39 10.50
N ARG A 219 -21.22 -2.46 9.95
CA ARG A 219 -22.41 -2.81 10.73
C ARG A 219 -22.28 -4.19 11.37
N ASP A 220 -21.74 -5.16 10.64
CA ASP A 220 -21.55 -6.52 11.13
C ASP A 220 -20.42 -6.62 12.15
N LEU A 221 -19.31 -5.92 11.94
CA LEU A 221 -18.20 -5.84 12.88
C LEU A 221 -18.63 -5.15 14.18
N THR A 222 -19.40 -4.08 14.11
CA THR A 222 -19.94 -3.37 15.31
C THR A 222 -20.86 -4.28 16.12
N LYS A 223 -21.63 -5.15 15.48
CA LYS A 223 -22.46 -6.15 16.19
C LYS A 223 -21.62 -7.21 16.91
N ARG A 224 -20.47 -7.58 16.34
CA ARG A 224 -19.57 -8.61 16.88
C ARG A 224 -18.58 -8.05 17.91
N HIS A 225 -18.05 -6.86 17.66
CA HIS A 225 -17.00 -6.20 18.46
C HIS A 225 -17.41 -4.74 18.74
N LYS A 226 -17.78 -4.43 19.96
CA LYS A 226 -18.26 -3.09 20.38
C LYS A 226 -17.27 -1.93 20.23
N THR A 227 -16.06 -2.19 19.73
CA THR A 227 -14.91 -1.25 19.77
C THR A 227 -14.49 -0.64 18.43
N LEU A 228 -15.01 -1.11 17.30
CA LEU A 228 -14.68 -0.51 15.99
C LEU A 228 -15.62 0.68 15.71
N GLN A 229 -15.16 1.88 16.04
CA GLN A 229 -15.88 3.13 15.75
C GLN A 229 -15.30 3.80 14.49
N GLY A 230 -16.16 4.30 13.63
CA GLY A 230 -15.82 5.12 12.47
C GLY A 230 -15.94 4.40 11.12
N SER A 231 -16.40 5.12 10.12
CA SER A 231 -16.39 4.66 8.72
C SER A 231 -14.98 4.73 8.16
N LYS A 232 -14.50 3.66 7.50
CA LYS A 232 -13.20 3.70 6.81
C LYS A 232 -13.27 4.63 5.61
N ALA A 233 -12.23 5.45 5.44
CA ALA A 233 -12.05 6.21 4.21
C ALA A 233 -11.65 5.28 3.05
N ILE A 234 -11.88 5.74 1.83
CA ILE A 234 -11.46 5.08 0.59
C ILE A 234 -10.46 5.97 -0.13
N GLN A 235 -9.37 5.39 -0.62
CA GLN A 235 -8.40 6.06 -1.48
C GLN A 235 -8.40 5.40 -2.86
N GLY A 236 -8.40 6.18 -3.91
CA GLY A 236 -8.26 5.70 -5.29
C GLY A 236 -9.29 6.38 -6.20
N ASN A 237 -9.65 5.82 -7.34
CA ASN A 237 -9.06 4.59 -7.90
C ASN A 237 -9.06 4.67 -9.45
N LEU A 238 -8.76 5.86 -10.00
CA LEU A 238 -8.72 6.00 -11.45
C LEU A 238 -7.72 5.02 -12.06
N ASP A 239 -8.10 4.35 -13.15
CA ASP A 239 -7.15 3.54 -13.92
C ASP A 239 -6.01 4.45 -14.44
N PRO A 240 -4.74 4.18 -14.09
CA PRO A 240 -3.62 4.96 -14.61
C PRO A 240 -3.54 4.98 -16.15
N ALA A 241 -4.08 3.98 -16.83
CA ALA A 241 -4.14 3.94 -18.29
C ALA A 241 -5.04 5.02 -18.89
N THR A 242 -5.97 5.59 -18.12
CA THR A 242 -6.77 6.75 -18.50
C THR A 242 -5.89 7.94 -18.92
N LEU A 243 -4.72 8.05 -18.30
CA LEU A 243 -3.75 9.13 -18.57
C LEU A 243 -3.06 9.00 -19.95
N TYR A 244 -3.30 7.95 -20.71
CA TYR A 244 -2.93 7.88 -22.13
C TYR A 244 -3.94 8.58 -23.03
N GLY A 245 -5.13 8.88 -22.52
CA GLY A 245 -6.22 9.50 -23.26
C GLY A 245 -6.04 11.01 -23.49
N SER A 246 -7.05 11.61 -24.14
CA SER A 246 -7.12 13.06 -24.27
C SER A 246 -7.50 13.74 -22.95
N PRO A 247 -7.22 15.03 -22.78
CA PRO A 247 -7.66 15.79 -21.61
C PRO A 247 -9.17 15.67 -21.33
N GLU A 248 -9.99 15.64 -22.39
CA GLU A 248 -11.44 15.49 -22.29
C GLU A 248 -11.84 14.11 -21.74
N SER A 249 -11.18 13.05 -22.23
CA SER A 249 -11.39 11.69 -21.73
C SER A 249 -11.00 11.57 -20.26
N ILE A 250 -9.85 12.14 -19.88
CA ILE A 250 -9.38 12.14 -18.50
C ILE A 250 -10.40 12.84 -17.59
N ARG A 251 -10.88 14.04 -17.96
CA ARG A 251 -11.89 14.77 -17.18
C ARG A 251 -13.21 13.99 -17.06
N SER A 252 -13.62 13.31 -18.12
CA SER A 252 -14.82 12.47 -18.12
C SER A 252 -14.69 11.31 -17.14
N GLU A 253 -13.57 10.58 -17.17
CA GLU A 253 -13.32 9.46 -16.26
C GLU A 253 -13.16 9.90 -14.81
N VAL A 254 -12.50 11.04 -14.56
CA VAL A 254 -12.42 11.63 -13.23
C VAL A 254 -13.82 11.97 -12.71
N LYS A 255 -14.67 12.55 -13.56
CA LYS A 255 -16.05 12.84 -13.16
C LYS A 255 -16.80 11.57 -12.77
N LEU A 256 -16.71 10.51 -13.57
CA LEU A 256 -17.37 9.22 -13.27
C LEU A 256 -16.87 8.61 -11.97
N MET A 257 -15.55 8.67 -11.72
CA MET A 257 -14.94 8.22 -10.47
C MET A 257 -15.50 8.99 -9.27
N LEU A 258 -15.57 10.33 -9.37
CA LEU A 258 -16.06 11.18 -8.28
C LEU A 258 -17.59 11.07 -8.08
N ASP A 259 -18.37 10.92 -9.16
CA ASP A 259 -19.79 10.60 -9.08
C ASP A 259 -20.02 9.30 -8.28
N GLY A 260 -19.22 8.26 -8.53
CA GLY A 260 -19.25 7.01 -7.77
C GLY A 260 -18.80 7.17 -6.33
N ALA A 261 -17.75 7.95 -6.08
CA ALA A 261 -17.24 8.21 -4.73
C ALA A 261 -18.27 8.93 -3.85
N TYR A 262 -19.08 9.79 -4.43
CA TYR A 262 -20.07 10.62 -3.72
C TYR A 262 -21.53 10.19 -3.95
N ALA A 263 -21.77 9.01 -4.52
CA ALA A 263 -23.11 8.51 -4.83
C ALA A 263 -24.08 8.47 -3.63
N GLY A 264 -23.57 8.43 -2.40
CA GLY A 264 -24.36 8.50 -1.17
C GLY A 264 -24.57 9.91 -0.62
N GLY A 265 -24.10 10.96 -1.29
CA GLY A 265 -24.17 12.35 -0.85
C GLY A 265 -23.17 12.72 0.27
N ASP A 266 -22.44 11.77 0.81
CA ASP A 266 -21.36 12.00 1.79
C ASP A 266 -20.08 12.38 1.07
N LYS A 267 -19.60 13.60 1.34
CA LYS A 267 -18.37 14.16 0.76
C LYS A 267 -17.12 13.84 1.56
N THR A 268 -17.26 13.18 2.71
CA THR A 268 -16.14 12.85 3.59
C THR A 268 -15.61 11.43 3.33
N GLY A 269 -14.43 11.15 3.86
CA GLY A 269 -13.87 9.80 3.83
C GLY A 269 -13.44 9.31 2.44
N TYR A 270 -13.08 10.24 1.53
CA TYR A 270 -12.53 9.89 0.23
C TYR A 270 -11.26 10.67 -0.09
N ILE A 271 -10.27 9.99 -0.63
CA ILE A 271 -9.00 10.53 -1.11
C ILE A 271 -8.89 10.18 -2.59
N ALA A 272 -9.03 11.20 -3.46
CA ALA A 272 -8.90 11.01 -4.90
C ALA A 272 -7.45 10.63 -5.26
N ASN A 273 -7.28 9.53 -5.95
CA ASN A 273 -5.98 9.04 -6.39
C ASN A 273 -6.14 8.15 -7.62
N LEU A 274 -5.03 7.86 -8.29
CA LEU A 274 -4.96 6.76 -9.24
C LEU A 274 -5.03 5.43 -8.49
N GLY A 275 -5.53 4.39 -9.16
CA GLY A 275 -5.61 3.05 -8.61
C GLY A 275 -4.26 2.30 -8.57
N HIS A 276 -3.20 2.89 -9.11
CA HIS A 276 -1.80 2.42 -9.05
C HIS A 276 -0.85 3.50 -9.54
N GLY A 277 0.45 3.23 -9.55
CA GLY A 277 1.47 4.15 -10.06
C GLY A 277 1.33 4.47 -11.55
N ILE A 278 1.77 5.65 -11.93
CA ILE A 278 1.84 6.13 -13.31
C ILE A 278 2.95 5.38 -14.05
N THR A 279 2.70 4.97 -15.29
CA THR A 279 3.73 4.36 -16.12
C THR A 279 4.61 5.43 -16.79
N GLN A 280 5.82 5.04 -17.17
CA GLN A 280 6.81 5.93 -17.80
C GLN A 280 6.37 6.51 -19.17
N TRP A 281 5.30 5.98 -19.76
CA TRP A 281 4.80 6.39 -21.07
C TRP A 281 3.72 7.47 -21.01
N VAL A 282 3.27 7.84 -19.82
CA VAL A 282 2.26 8.88 -19.61
C VAL A 282 2.88 10.25 -19.87
N ASN A 283 2.19 11.09 -20.64
CA ASN A 283 2.55 12.49 -20.72
C ASN A 283 2.36 13.17 -19.36
N PRO A 284 3.39 13.80 -18.76
CA PRO A 284 3.28 14.48 -17.47
C PRO A 284 2.14 15.52 -17.39
N ASP A 285 1.81 16.19 -18.51
CA ASP A 285 0.72 17.15 -18.55
C ASP A 285 -0.64 16.49 -18.26
N ASN A 286 -0.82 15.22 -18.63
CA ASN A 286 -2.04 14.46 -18.37
C ASN A 286 -2.23 14.16 -16.88
N ALA A 287 -1.14 14.04 -16.10
CA ALA A 287 -1.23 13.97 -14.65
C ALA A 287 -1.78 15.28 -14.06
N LYS A 288 -1.37 16.44 -14.64
CA LYS A 288 -1.94 17.73 -14.24
C LYS A 288 -3.43 17.82 -14.57
N VAL A 289 -3.85 17.33 -15.74
CA VAL A 289 -5.28 17.29 -16.12
C VAL A 289 -6.10 16.50 -15.12
N PHE A 290 -5.57 15.37 -14.60
CA PHE A 290 -6.22 14.60 -13.55
C PHE A 290 -6.41 15.43 -12.27
N ILE A 291 -5.36 16.11 -11.81
CA ILE A 291 -5.39 16.94 -10.58
C ILE A 291 -6.39 18.09 -10.74
N ASP A 292 -6.28 18.83 -11.85
CA ASP A 292 -7.19 19.94 -12.15
C ASP A 292 -8.66 19.46 -12.22
N ALA A 293 -8.92 18.29 -12.83
CA ALA A 293 -10.27 17.73 -12.93
C ALA A 293 -10.86 17.32 -11.57
N VAL A 294 -10.02 16.87 -10.64
CA VAL A 294 -10.47 16.56 -9.26
C VAL A 294 -10.83 17.85 -8.53
N HIS A 295 -10.02 18.90 -8.64
CA HIS A 295 -10.28 20.19 -7.98
C HIS A 295 -11.45 20.96 -8.59
N ASP A 296 -11.62 20.86 -9.91
CA ASP A 296 -12.72 21.52 -10.63
C ASP A 296 -14.09 20.83 -10.40
N TYR A 297 -14.10 19.63 -9.81
CA TYR A 297 -15.33 18.85 -9.63
C TYR A 297 -16.30 19.53 -8.67
N GLN A 298 -17.51 19.84 -9.17
CA GLN A 298 -18.62 20.38 -8.40
C GLN A 298 -19.68 19.31 -8.18
N ILE A 299 -20.08 19.14 -6.95
CA ILE A 299 -21.14 18.23 -6.52
C ILE A 299 -22.46 18.98 -6.47
#